data_068c0ed63624c943185e51aa7114f9f5
#
_entry.id   068c0ed63624c943185e51aa7114f9f5
#
_cell.length_a   1.000
_cell.length_b   1.000
_cell.length_c   1.000
_cell.angle_alpha   90.00
_cell.angle_beta   90.00
_cell.angle_gamma   90.00
#
_symmetry.space_group_name_H-M   'P 1'
#
loop_
_entity.id
_entity.type
_entity.pdbx_description
1 polymer ?
#
loop_
_entity_poly.entity_id
_entity_poly.type
_entity_poly.pdbx_seq_one_letter_code
_entity_poly.pdbx_strand_id
1 'polypeptide(L)'
;MTSETIAPLARDKRPFAPWHKWDRNFFLIWLGLIWLGIVMGFGSDMIQHVQSHARPYLWIVHVHAVAYVGWLVLLTTQIALIRRGRPDIHMKLGITGMILAPIMVVLGVAAAIMVKRDFIAASHHGVPIPFPDHPIFLAIQFTNVLAFAVLAA
;
A
#
# COMPACT_ATOMS: atom_id res chain seq x y z
N MET A 1 -15.37 -60.12 18.90
CA MET A 1 -14.65 -58.84 18.69
C MET A 1 -14.83 -58.46 17.24
N THR A 2 -15.85 -57.66 16.94
CA THR A 2 -16.18 -57.18 15.60
C THR A 2 -15.37 -55.89 15.36
N SER A 3 -14.46 -55.98 14.39
CA SER A 3 -13.64 -54.84 13.94
C SER A 3 -14.53 -53.88 13.16
N GLU A 4 -14.99 -52.80 13.78
CA GLU A 4 -15.67 -51.71 13.10
C GLU A 4 -14.65 -50.97 12.22
N THR A 5 -14.74 -51.18 10.91
CA THR A 5 -13.98 -50.46 9.92
C THR A 5 -14.53 -49.03 9.83
N ILE A 6 -13.86 -48.08 10.49
CA ILE A 6 -14.18 -46.65 10.38
C ILE A 6 -13.95 -46.25 8.93
N ALA A 7 -15.02 -46.09 8.16
CA ALA A 7 -14.94 -45.54 6.82
C ALA A 7 -14.35 -44.09 6.88
N PRO A 8 -13.35 -43.76 6.04
CA PRO A 8 -12.80 -42.42 6.01
C PRO A 8 -13.91 -41.43 5.63
N LEU A 9 -14.13 -40.42 6.48
CA LEU A 9 -15.05 -39.33 6.22
C LEU A 9 -14.75 -38.74 4.84
N ALA A 10 -15.62 -39.00 3.89
CA ALA A 10 -15.55 -38.38 2.57
C ALA A 10 -15.54 -36.88 2.75
N ARG A 11 -14.39 -36.24 2.50
CA ARG A 11 -14.21 -34.80 2.54
C ARG A 11 -15.20 -34.22 1.54
N ASP A 12 -16.31 -33.65 2.06
CA ASP A 12 -17.37 -33.04 1.27
C ASP A 12 -16.73 -31.92 0.37
N LYS A 13 -16.50 -32.29 -0.88
CA LYS A 13 -16.05 -31.39 -1.92
C LYS A 13 -17.22 -30.53 -2.40
N ARG A 14 -17.89 -29.81 -1.49
CA ARG A 14 -18.81 -28.78 -1.95
C ARG A 14 -18.02 -27.78 -2.77
N PRO A 15 -18.37 -27.58 -4.03
CA PRO A 15 -17.76 -26.51 -4.79
C PRO A 15 -18.04 -25.20 -4.03
N PHE A 16 -17.03 -24.35 -3.87
CA PHE A 16 -17.23 -23.00 -3.36
C PHE A 16 -18.42 -22.39 -4.08
N ALA A 17 -19.29 -21.68 -3.33
CA ALA A 17 -20.45 -21.00 -3.92
C ALA A 17 -20.03 -20.27 -5.19
N PRO A 18 -20.81 -20.37 -6.28
CA PRO A 18 -20.43 -19.74 -7.54
C PRO A 18 -20.21 -18.27 -7.32
N TRP A 19 -19.02 -17.78 -7.73
CA TRP A 19 -18.62 -16.39 -7.60
C TRP A 19 -19.67 -15.48 -8.21
N HIS A 20 -20.13 -14.51 -7.45
CA HIS A 20 -20.99 -13.46 -7.99
C HIS A 20 -20.19 -12.67 -9.03
N LYS A 21 -20.82 -12.25 -10.15
CA LYS A 21 -20.11 -11.52 -11.22
C LYS A 21 -19.41 -10.23 -10.72
N TRP A 22 -19.89 -9.65 -9.64
CA TRP A 22 -19.27 -8.48 -8.99
C TRP A 22 -17.99 -8.83 -8.23
N ASP A 23 -17.92 -10.01 -7.60
CA ASP A 23 -16.73 -10.46 -6.85
C ASP A 23 -15.51 -10.55 -7.77
N ARG A 24 -15.73 -11.01 -9.01
CA ARG A 24 -14.65 -11.15 -10.00
C ARG A 24 -14.01 -9.82 -10.39
N ASN A 25 -14.75 -8.72 -10.37
CA ASN A 25 -14.27 -7.41 -10.80
C ASN A 25 -13.99 -6.46 -9.61
N PHE A 26 -14.43 -6.81 -8.41
CA PHE A 26 -14.27 -6.00 -7.22
C PHE A 26 -12.81 -5.52 -7.03
N PHE A 27 -11.88 -6.45 -6.98
CA PHE A 27 -10.46 -6.12 -6.78
C PHE A 27 -9.87 -5.29 -7.93
N LEU A 28 -10.33 -5.48 -9.18
CA LEU A 28 -9.89 -4.65 -10.30
C LEU A 28 -10.41 -3.23 -10.22
N ILE A 29 -11.66 -3.06 -9.83
CA ILE A 29 -12.26 -1.72 -9.66
C ILE A 29 -11.51 -0.97 -8.57
N TRP A 30 -11.31 -1.61 -7.40
CA TRP A 30 -10.54 -1.01 -6.30
C TRP A 30 -9.11 -0.69 -6.70
N LEU A 31 -8.43 -1.58 -7.39
CA LEU A 31 -7.08 -1.34 -7.90
C LEU A 31 -7.04 -0.15 -8.86
N GLY A 32 -8.02 -0.07 -9.77
CA GLY A 32 -8.16 1.07 -10.69
C GLY A 32 -8.39 2.39 -9.96
N LEU A 33 -9.23 2.41 -8.93
CA LEU A 33 -9.47 3.58 -8.09
C LEU A 33 -8.21 4.00 -7.31
N ILE A 34 -7.44 3.05 -6.79
CA ILE A 34 -6.16 3.33 -6.11
C ILE A 34 -5.18 3.98 -7.10
N TRP A 35 -4.98 3.38 -8.29
CA TRP A 35 -4.11 3.97 -9.31
C TRP A 35 -4.56 5.36 -9.74
N LEU A 36 -5.86 5.55 -9.96
CA LEU A 36 -6.44 6.85 -10.30
C LEU A 36 -6.16 7.88 -9.20
N GLY A 37 -6.44 7.54 -7.94
CA GLY A 37 -6.19 8.43 -6.81
C GLY A 37 -4.72 8.82 -6.67
N ILE A 38 -3.81 7.87 -6.90
CA ILE A 38 -2.36 8.14 -6.85
C ILE A 38 -1.92 9.03 -8.01
N VAL A 39 -2.32 8.72 -9.24
CA VAL A 39 -1.95 9.52 -10.41
C VAL A 39 -2.51 10.93 -10.30
N MET A 40 -3.76 11.09 -9.86
CA MET A 40 -4.36 12.40 -9.65
C MET A 40 -3.72 13.17 -8.48
N GLY A 41 -3.50 12.51 -7.34
CA GLY A 41 -2.92 13.13 -6.15
C GLY A 41 -1.45 13.52 -6.37
N PHE A 42 -0.58 12.56 -6.67
CA PHE A 42 0.84 12.83 -6.89
C PHE A 42 1.10 13.62 -8.17
N GLY A 43 0.31 13.38 -9.23
CA GLY A 43 0.46 14.13 -10.48
C GLY A 43 0.17 15.62 -10.29
N SER A 44 -0.91 15.97 -9.59
CA SER A 44 -1.25 17.36 -9.28
C SER A 44 -0.22 18.00 -8.35
N ASP A 45 0.24 17.30 -7.31
CA ASP A 45 1.28 17.79 -6.40
C ASP A 45 2.60 18.04 -7.14
N MET A 46 3.03 17.11 -7.99
CA MET A 46 4.25 17.26 -8.80
C MET A 46 4.16 18.48 -9.74
N ILE A 47 3.02 18.66 -10.40
CA ILE A 47 2.82 19.82 -11.29
C ILE A 47 2.91 21.12 -10.50
N GLN A 48 2.23 21.21 -9.36
CA GLN A 48 2.28 22.39 -8.49
C GLN A 48 3.70 22.65 -7.97
N HIS A 49 4.40 21.59 -7.56
CA HIS A 49 5.77 21.68 -7.05
C HIS A 49 6.73 22.26 -8.10
N VAL A 50 6.64 21.77 -9.35
CA VAL A 50 7.46 22.28 -10.46
C VAL A 50 7.10 23.72 -10.81
N GLN A 51 5.81 24.05 -10.87
CA GLN A 51 5.34 25.40 -11.21
C GLN A 51 5.68 26.43 -10.15
N SER A 52 5.65 26.06 -8.88
CA SER A 52 5.96 26.95 -7.77
C SER A 52 7.46 27.14 -7.53
N HIS A 53 8.32 26.46 -8.29
CA HIS A 53 9.79 26.45 -8.08
C HIS A 53 10.15 26.12 -6.62
N ALA A 54 9.36 25.22 -6.00
CA ALA A 54 9.53 24.81 -4.61
C ALA A 54 10.90 24.13 -4.39
N ARG A 55 11.34 24.12 -3.13
CA ARG A 55 12.57 23.42 -2.75
C ARG A 55 12.50 21.93 -3.12
N PRO A 56 13.62 21.32 -3.54
CA PRO A 56 13.64 19.88 -3.85
C PRO A 56 13.13 19.05 -2.66
N TYR A 57 12.41 17.99 -2.96
CA TYR A 57 12.01 17.04 -1.94
C TYR A 57 13.23 16.36 -1.29
N LEU A 58 13.11 16.05 -0.01
CA LEU A 58 14.12 15.26 0.69
C LEU A 58 14.28 13.89 0.01
N TRP A 59 15.50 13.38 -0.01
CA TRP A 59 15.81 12.07 -0.60
C TRP A 59 14.92 10.93 -0.08
N ILE A 60 14.54 10.98 1.20
CA ILE A 60 13.67 9.99 1.83
C ILE A 60 12.29 9.91 1.18
N VAL A 61 11.77 11.05 0.69
CA VAL A 61 10.49 11.10 -0.03
C VAL A 61 10.57 10.31 -1.33
N HIS A 62 11.68 10.42 -2.06
CA HIS A 62 11.91 9.66 -3.29
C HIS A 62 12.00 8.15 -3.01
N VAL A 63 12.75 7.76 -1.97
CA VAL A 63 12.87 6.35 -1.58
C VAL A 63 11.52 5.78 -1.16
N HIS A 64 10.76 6.53 -0.36
CA HIS A 64 9.41 6.16 0.03
C HIS A 64 8.48 6.02 -1.19
N ALA A 65 8.52 6.97 -2.13
CA ALA A 65 7.71 6.93 -3.34
C ALA A 65 8.03 5.71 -4.21
N VAL A 66 9.31 5.38 -4.40
CA VAL A 66 9.74 4.19 -5.15
C VAL A 66 9.24 2.90 -4.47
N ALA A 67 9.37 2.79 -3.15
CA ALA A 67 8.87 1.63 -2.41
C ALA A 67 7.34 1.51 -2.54
N TYR A 68 6.63 2.63 -2.50
CA TYR A 68 5.17 2.66 -2.63
C TYR A 68 4.70 2.24 -4.02
N VAL A 69 5.34 2.75 -5.07
CA VAL A 69 5.07 2.33 -6.46
C VAL A 69 5.40 0.84 -6.63
N GLY A 70 6.51 0.38 -6.07
CA GLY A 70 6.88 -1.04 -6.06
C GLY A 70 5.80 -1.92 -5.41
N TRP A 71 5.25 -1.48 -4.28
CA TRP A 71 4.13 -2.16 -3.62
C TRP A 71 2.88 -2.22 -4.51
N LEU A 72 2.52 -1.14 -5.20
CA LEU A 72 1.38 -1.10 -6.10
C LEU A 72 1.55 -2.01 -7.31
N VAL A 73 2.74 -2.04 -7.88
CA VAL A 73 3.08 -2.95 -8.97
C VAL A 73 2.98 -4.40 -8.50
N LEU A 74 3.48 -4.69 -7.29
CA LEU A 74 3.36 -6.00 -6.66
C LEU A 74 1.89 -6.39 -6.49
N LEU A 75 1.07 -5.53 -5.90
CA LEU A 75 -0.37 -5.75 -5.70
C LEU A 75 -1.10 -5.99 -7.03
N THR A 76 -0.80 -5.17 -8.04
CA THR A 76 -1.35 -5.31 -9.39
C THR A 76 -1.00 -6.69 -9.98
N THR A 77 0.26 -7.08 -9.84
CA THR A 77 0.75 -8.38 -10.33
C THR A 77 0.09 -9.53 -9.58
N GLN A 78 -0.07 -9.43 -8.28
CA GLN A 78 -0.73 -10.43 -7.45
C GLN A 78 -2.18 -10.68 -7.88
N ILE A 79 -2.95 -9.60 -8.10
CA ILE A 79 -4.33 -9.71 -8.59
C ILE A 79 -4.36 -10.33 -10.00
N ALA A 80 -3.45 -9.92 -10.88
CA ALA A 80 -3.37 -10.45 -12.23
C ALA A 80 -3.02 -11.94 -12.27
N LEU A 81 -2.13 -12.40 -11.38
CA LEU A 81 -1.74 -13.82 -11.28
C LEU A 81 -2.89 -14.71 -10.83
N ILE A 82 -3.67 -14.29 -9.83
CA ILE A 82 -4.85 -15.02 -9.40
C ILE A 82 -5.87 -15.12 -10.53
N ARG A 83 -6.12 -14.02 -11.25
CA ARG A 83 -7.06 -14.00 -12.38
C ARG A 83 -6.62 -14.88 -13.54
N ARG A 84 -5.31 -15.07 -13.73
CA ARG A 84 -4.72 -15.96 -14.75
C ARG A 84 -4.59 -17.42 -14.28
N GLY A 85 -5.08 -17.75 -13.08
CA GLY A 85 -4.98 -19.11 -12.54
C GLY A 85 -3.54 -19.55 -12.23
N ARG A 86 -2.66 -18.61 -11.85
CA ARG A 86 -1.26 -18.87 -11.50
C ARG A 86 -1.00 -18.68 -10.00
N PRO A 87 -1.65 -19.46 -9.13
CA PRO A 87 -1.45 -19.37 -7.67
C PRO A 87 -0.03 -19.75 -7.25
N ASP A 88 0.65 -20.59 -8.04
CA ASP A 88 2.04 -21.00 -7.84
C ASP A 88 3.00 -19.80 -7.80
N ILE A 89 2.86 -18.88 -8.76
CA ILE A 89 3.68 -17.65 -8.83
C ILE A 89 3.19 -16.63 -7.80
N HIS A 90 1.86 -16.52 -7.61
CA HIS A 90 1.27 -15.66 -6.60
C HIS A 90 1.84 -15.93 -5.20
N MET A 91 1.91 -17.19 -4.76
CA MET A 91 2.47 -17.55 -3.46
C MET A 91 3.96 -17.19 -3.34
N LYS A 92 4.75 -17.47 -4.38
CA LYS A 92 6.18 -17.14 -4.38
C LYS A 92 6.41 -15.62 -4.31
N LEU A 93 5.66 -14.86 -5.08
CA LEU A 93 5.74 -13.41 -5.11
C LEU A 93 5.19 -12.78 -3.81
N GLY A 94 4.28 -13.45 -3.10
CA GLY A 94 3.76 -13.05 -1.80
C GLY A 94 4.86 -12.85 -0.75
N ILE A 95 5.94 -13.66 -0.80
CA ILE A 95 7.10 -13.51 0.08
C ILE A 95 7.74 -12.11 -0.09
N THR A 96 7.81 -11.61 -1.32
CA THR A 96 8.31 -10.25 -1.58
C THR A 96 7.43 -9.19 -0.89
N GLY A 97 6.10 -9.39 -0.89
CA GLY A 97 5.17 -8.53 -0.17
C GLY A 97 5.41 -8.55 1.34
N MET A 98 5.62 -9.74 1.93
CA MET A 98 5.91 -9.89 3.36
C MET A 98 7.20 -9.15 3.79
N ILE A 99 8.18 -9.04 2.91
CA ILE A 99 9.42 -8.29 3.17
C ILE A 99 9.19 -6.80 2.93
N LEU A 100 8.49 -6.42 1.87
CA LEU A 100 8.29 -5.02 1.48
C LEU A 100 7.37 -4.28 2.45
N ALA A 101 6.34 -4.94 3.01
CA ALA A 101 5.39 -4.31 3.91
C ALA A 101 6.04 -3.67 5.15
N PRO A 102 6.86 -4.37 5.97
CA PRO A 102 7.54 -3.75 7.10
C PRO A 102 8.52 -2.65 6.67
N ILE A 103 9.19 -2.79 5.54
CA ILE A 103 10.07 -1.75 4.99
C ILE A 103 9.25 -0.48 4.71
N MET A 104 8.07 -0.59 4.12
CA MET A 104 7.19 0.54 3.84
C MET A 104 6.70 1.23 5.11
N VAL A 105 6.40 0.47 6.18
CA VAL A 105 6.03 1.03 7.48
C VAL A 105 7.18 1.89 8.03
N VAL A 106 8.40 1.35 8.03
CA VAL A 106 9.59 2.07 8.51
C VAL A 106 9.86 3.31 7.67
N LEU A 107 9.81 3.19 6.35
CA LEU A 107 10.03 4.32 5.42
C LEU A 107 8.94 5.39 5.57
N GLY A 108 7.67 4.99 5.77
CA GLY A 108 6.56 5.91 5.98
C GLY A 108 6.73 6.75 7.24
N VAL A 109 7.08 6.11 8.36
CA VAL A 109 7.37 6.80 9.63
C VAL A 109 8.59 7.71 9.49
N ALA A 110 9.68 7.22 8.89
CA ALA A 110 10.90 8.01 8.70
C ALA A 110 10.64 9.23 7.79
N ALA A 111 9.93 9.06 6.69
CA ALA A 111 9.58 10.16 5.79
C ALA A 111 8.73 11.21 6.50
N ALA A 112 7.68 10.81 7.26
CA ALA A 112 6.83 11.73 7.99
C ALA A 112 7.61 12.56 9.01
N ILE A 113 8.53 11.94 9.76
CA ILE A 113 9.35 12.63 10.77
C ILE A 113 10.35 13.57 10.08
N MET A 114 11.06 13.11 9.04
CA MET A 114 12.07 13.91 8.37
C MET A 114 11.48 15.12 7.66
N VAL A 115 10.34 14.94 6.97
CA VAL A 115 9.62 16.04 6.32
C VAL A 115 9.13 17.06 7.35
N LYS A 116 8.57 16.60 8.48
CA LYS A 116 8.15 17.52 9.56
C LYS A 116 9.32 18.30 10.14
N ARG A 117 10.45 17.66 10.37
CA ARG A 117 11.67 18.33 10.87
C ARG A 117 12.19 19.37 9.88
N ASP A 118 12.19 19.06 8.57
CA ASP A 118 12.59 20.00 7.52
C ASP A 118 11.65 21.21 7.48
N PHE A 119 10.34 21.02 7.60
CA PHE A 119 9.39 22.12 7.69
C PHE A 119 9.64 23.03 8.91
N ILE A 120 9.86 22.45 10.09
CA ILE A 120 10.17 23.23 11.29
C ILE A 120 11.48 24.04 11.09
N ALA A 121 12.51 23.41 10.56
CA ALA A 121 13.77 24.11 10.28
C ALA A 121 13.58 25.26 9.28
N ALA A 122 12.80 25.05 8.23
CA ALA A 122 12.50 26.08 7.24
C ALA A 122 11.71 27.26 7.82
N SER A 123 10.77 27.00 8.76
CA SER A 123 10.01 28.07 9.41
C SER A 123 10.87 29.00 10.24
N HIS A 124 11.90 28.48 10.89
CA HIS A 124 12.88 29.30 11.62
C HIS A 124 13.68 30.23 10.72
N HIS A 125 13.75 29.95 9.42
CA HIS A 125 14.42 30.82 8.42
C HIS A 125 13.42 31.71 7.64
N GLY A 126 12.21 31.89 8.13
CA GLY A 126 11.19 32.77 7.53
C GLY A 126 10.57 32.25 6.22
N VAL A 127 10.76 30.99 5.90
CA VAL A 127 10.12 30.38 4.72
C VAL A 127 8.66 30.11 5.05
N PRO A 128 7.68 30.62 4.27
CA PRO A 128 6.27 30.30 4.48
C PRO A 128 6.05 28.80 4.34
N ILE A 129 5.42 28.19 5.34
CA ILE A 129 5.08 26.77 5.29
C ILE A 129 3.67 26.64 4.74
N PRO A 130 3.47 25.88 3.65
CA PRO A 130 2.13 25.70 3.06
C PRO A 130 1.18 24.90 3.95
N PHE A 131 1.69 24.20 4.95
CA PHE A 131 0.89 23.46 5.93
C PHE A 131 1.14 23.99 7.34
N PRO A 132 0.08 24.14 8.14
CA PRO A 132 0.21 24.64 9.50
C PRO A 132 1.11 23.71 10.33
N ASP A 133 1.78 24.30 11.27
CA ASP A 133 2.64 23.68 12.29
C ASP A 133 1.86 22.71 13.22
N HIS A 134 0.72 22.26 12.77
CA HIS A 134 -0.24 21.49 13.53
C HIS A 134 0.23 20.05 13.73
N PRO A 135 0.14 19.51 14.94
CA PRO A 135 0.42 18.09 15.25
C PRO A 135 -0.49 17.13 14.46
N ILE A 136 -1.62 17.64 13.94
CA ILE A 136 -2.59 16.89 13.14
C ILE A 136 -1.95 16.29 11.87
N PHE A 137 -0.94 16.96 11.29
CA PHE A 137 -0.22 16.42 10.14
C PHE A 137 0.43 15.07 10.45
N LEU A 138 1.18 14.98 11.55
CA LEU A 138 1.81 13.72 11.97
C LEU A 138 0.75 12.68 12.37
N ALA A 139 -0.31 13.10 13.03
CA ALA A 139 -1.40 12.20 13.43
C ALA A 139 -2.04 11.52 12.21
N ILE A 140 -2.32 12.28 11.13
CA ILE A 140 -2.86 11.71 9.88
C ILE A 140 -1.86 10.74 9.25
N GLN A 141 -0.58 11.10 9.17
CA GLN A 141 0.44 10.24 8.57
C GLN A 141 0.62 8.93 9.34
N PHE A 142 0.70 9.01 10.67
CA PHE A 142 0.82 7.81 11.50
C PHE A 142 -0.42 6.94 11.46
N THR A 143 -1.62 7.52 11.40
CA THR A 143 -2.86 6.77 11.24
C THR A 143 -2.87 6.02 9.90
N ASN A 144 -2.44 6.64 8.80
CA ASN A 144 -2.34 5.99 7.51
C ASN A 144 -1.31 4.85 7.51
N VAL A 145 -0.13 5.05 8.12
CA VAL A 145 0.89 4.01 8.24
C VAL A 145 0.40 2.84 9.11
N LEU A 146 -0.29 3.14 10.22
CA LEU A 146 -0.87 2.12 11.09
C LEU A 146 -1.97 1.33 10.38
N ALA A 147 -2.87 2.01 9.67
CA ALA A 147 -3.91 1.36 8.88
C ALA A 147 -3.30 0.45 7.81
N PHE A 148 -2.26 0.91 7.11
CA PHE A 148 -1.52 0.08 6.16
C PHE A 148 -0.89 -1.15 6.85
N ALA A 149 -0.22 -0.97 8.00
CA ALA A 149 0.42 -2.06 8.72
C ALA A 149 -0.59 -3.14 9.15
N VAL A 150 -1.77 -2.72 9.66
CA VAL A 150 -2.85 -3.63 10.06
C VAL A 150 -3.45 -4.38 8.87
N LEU A 151 -3.59 -3.71 7.71
CA LEU A 151 -4.17 -4.33 6.51
C LEU A 151 -3.18 -5.24 5.77
N ALA A 152 -1.88 -5.05 5.98
CA ALA A 152 -0.82 -5.84 5.35
C ALA A 152 -0.39 -7.06 6.19
N ALA A 153 -0.77 -7.12 7.47
CA ALA A 153 -0.47 -8.23 8.39
C ALA A 153 -1.43 -9.42 8.21
#